data_055a0a13479ced196cdcfc9219887abe
#
_entry.id   055a0a13479ced196cdcfc9219887abe
#
_cell.length_a   1.000
_cell.length_b   1.000
_cell.length_c   1.000
_cell.angle_alpha   90.00
_cell.angle_beta   90.00
_cell.angle_gamma   90.00
#
_symmetry.space_group_name_H-M   'P 1'
#
loop_
_entity.id
_entity.type
_entity.pdbx_description
1 polymer ?
#
loop_
_entity_poly.entity_id
_entity_poly.type
_entity_poly.pdbx_seq_one_letter_code
_entity_poly.pdbx_strand_id
1 'polypeptide(L)'
;MTNHLFDPLFGRHSGSDTPFVTTPGGATMSHAEFLTLSARMANVFAELKLQKGDRVAVQVGKSVPALAIYAACLRSGLVLLPLNTGYTVSELDYFLQDAEPGLVVCDPAQADALHAILPDGATLLTLDAQGAGSLTDRAAEPAAEHTPLSCGPDDLAAILYTSGTTGRSKGAMLTHDNLLSNAQALADLWRFSERDTLLHALPIFHTHGLFVAVNVCALSGAAMLFHPGFKLDAIIDDLPRATVLMGVPTFYTRLLADARFTRDLVAHMRLFVSGSAPLLAETHEAFEARTGHRILERYGMTETNMNVSNPYDGERRAGTVGFPLPGVDLRITDPQTGATLPDGDIGMIEVRGPNVFKGYWRMPEKTAEELRDNGFFITGDLGQIDAQGYVAIVGRQKDLIISGGYNIYPKEIEVLLDSLPEVNESAVIGVPDADFGEAVLAAVVPAPGTTPDPEALLDRIRPELARFKHPRAIHIVEELPRNTMGKVQKNILRQTFTPKPA
;
A
#
# COMPACT_ATOMS: atom_id res chain seq x y z
N MET A 1 -0.43 -15.28 -29.59
CA MET A 1 0.46 -15.15 -28.43
C MET A 1 -0.31 -14.42 -27.37
N THR A 2 -0.28 -14.87 -26.14
CA THR A 2 -1.07 -14.29 -25.04
C THR A 2 -0.13 -13.63 -24.03
N ASN A 3 -0.53 -12.48 -23.51
CA ASN A 3 0.16 -11.82 -22.39
C ASN A 3 -0.70 -12.00 -21.13
N HIS A 4 -0.18 -12.79 -20.17
CA HIS A 4 -0.96 -13.30 -19.04
C HIS A 4 -1.61 -12.21 -18.20
N LEU A 5 -0.97 -11.07 -18.01
CA LEU A 5 -1.48 -9.94 -17.22
C LEU A 5 -2.09 -8.84 -18.11
N PHE A 6 -1.41 -8.48 -19.21
CA PHE A 6 -1.87 -7.35 -20.04
C PHE A 6 -3.21 -7.64 -20.71
N ASP A 7 -3.40 -8.84 -21.28
CA ASP A 7 -4.62 -9.15 -22.05
C ASP A 7 -5.88 -9.08 -21.17
N PRO A 8 -5.93 -9.68 -19.94
CA PRO A 8 -7.10 -9.55 -19.07
C PRO A 8 -7.34 -8.14 -18.53
N LEU A 9 -6.28 -7.39 -18.19
CA LEU A 9 -6.44 -6.05 -17.63
C LEU A 9 -6.79 -5.01 -18.69
N PHE A 10 -6.07 -5.01 -19.79
CA PHE A 10 -6.09 -3.92 -20.76
C PHE A 10 -6.50 -4.39 -22.16
N GLY A 11 -5.94 -5.48 -22.66
CA GLY A 11 -6.14 -5.95 -24.03
C GLY A 11 -7.60 -6.22 -24.39
N ARG A 12 -8.39 -6.70 -23.44
CA ARG A 12 -9.84 -6.96 -23.60
C ARG A 12 -10.65 -5.71 -23.91
N HIS A 13 -10.13 -4.51 -23.61
CA HIS A 13 -10.78 -3.23 -23.83
C HIS A 13 -10.33 -2.54 -25.12
N SER A 14 -9.64 -3.25 -26.01
CA SER A 14 -9.24 -2.71 -27.32
C SER A 14 -10.45 -2.21 -28.10
N GLY A 15 -10.40 -0.95 -28.54
CA GLY A 15 -11.51 -0.31 -29.26
C GLY A 15 -12.69 0.14 -28.39
N SER A 16 -12.60 0.04 -27.06
CA SER A 16 -13.66 0.52 -26.16
C SER A 16 -13.56 2.03 -25.95
N ASP A 17 -14.60 2.76 -26.35
CA ASP A 17 -14.74 4.19 -26.14
C ASP A 17 -15.30 4.57 -24.74
N THR A 18 -15.51 3.57 -23.87
CA THR A 18 -15.97 3.84 -22.50
C THR A 18 -14.91 4.58 -21.71
N PRO A 19 -15.30 5.51 -20.82
CA PRO A 19 -14.36 6.24 -19.97
C PRO A 19 -13.50 5.30 -19.11
N PHE A 20 -12.20 5.50 -19.11
CA PHE A 20 -11.28 4.80 -18.19
C PHE A 20 -10.75 5.75 -17.12
N VAL A 21 -10.26 6.92 -17.52
CA VAL A 21 -9.66 7.89 -16.59
C VAL A 21 -10.24 9.26 -16.84
N THR A 22 -10.75 9.92 -15.78
CA THR A 22 -11.15 11.33 -15.79
C THR A 22 -10.29 12.10 -14.80
N THR A 23 -9.62 13.16 -15.25
CA THR A 23 -8.80 14.02 -14.37
C THR A 23 -9.65 15.11 -13.70
N PRO A 24 -9.19 15.74 -12.62
CA PRO A 24 -9.92 16.81 -11.92
C PRO A 24 -10.33 18.00 -12.82
N GLY A 25 -9.59 18.27 -13.89
CA GLY A 25 -9.94 19.28 -14.90
C GLY A 25 -11.07 18.85 -15.84
N GLY A 26 -11.65 17.67 -15.66
CA GLY A 26 -12.75 17.13 -16.46
C GLY A 26 -12.32 16.47 -17.77
N ALA A 27 -11.04 16.48 -18.11
CA ALA A 27 -10.54 15.75 -19.27
C ALA A 27 -10.69 14.23 -19.03
N THR A 28 -11.35 13.58 -19.98
CA THR A 28 -11.61 12.13 -19.93
C THR A 28 -10.87 11.43 -21.05
N MET A 29 -10.25 10.30 -20.74
CA MET A 29 -9.60 9.39 -21.67
C MET A 29 -10.33 8.05 -21.65
N SER A 30 -10.72 7.55 -22.81
CA SER A 30 -11.34 6.22 -22.96
C SER A 30 -10.32 5.10 -22.81
N HIS A 31 -10.80 3.87 -22.66
CA HIS A 31 -9.91 2.69 -22.69
C HIS A 31 -9.10 2.60 -23.98
N ALA A 32 -9.73 2.86 -25.13
CA ALA A 32 -9.06 2.82 -26.45
C ALA A 32 -7.96 3.87 -26.56
N GLU A 33 -8.24 5.11 -26.13
CA GLU A 33 -7.24 6.19 -26.12
C GLU A 33 -6.07 5.89 -25.18
N PHE A 34 -6.35 5.35 -23.98
CA PHE A 34 -5.33 4.92 -23.03
C PHE A 34 -4.44 3.80 -23.60
N LEU A 35 -5.05 2.83 -24.28
CA LEU A 35 -4.32 1.76 -24.94
C LEU A 35 -3.46 2.24 -26.10
N THR A 36 -3.94 3.23 -26.84
CA THR A 36 -3.18 3.94 -27.89
C THR A 36 -1.94 4.62 -27.29
N LEU A 37 -2.12 5.37 -26.21
CA LEU A 37 -1.00 6.02 -25.51
C LEU A 37 0.04 5.00 -25.03
N SER A 38 -0.42 3.90 -24.41
CA SER A 38 0.48 2.84 -23.95
C SER A 38 1.19 2.13 -25.10
N ALA A 39 0.57 1.99 -26.30
CA ALA A 39 1.16 1.42 -27.48
C ALA A 39 2.32 2.29 -28.02
N ARG A 40 2.08 3.60 -28.10
CA ARG A 40 3.11 4.56 -28.52
C ARG A 40 4.32 4.55 -27.59
N MET A 41 4.10 4.49 -26.26
CA MET A 41 5.20 4.37 -25.30
C MET A 41 5.95 3.04 -25.47
N ALA A 42 5.24 1.93 -25.71
CA ALA A 42 5.86 0.64 -25.96
C ALA A 42 6.72 0.64 -27.23
N ASN A 43 6.33 1.39 -28.27
CA ASN A 43 7.16 1.58 -29.46
C ASN A 43 8.43 2.40 -29.15
N VAL A 44 8.35 3.41 -28.29
CA VAL A 44 9.56 4.11 -27.80
C VAL A 44 10.49 3.14 -27.07
N PHE A 45 9.94 2.23 -26.24
CA PHE A 45 10.76 1.20 -25.57
C PHE A 45 11.44 0.26 -26.55
N ALA A 46 10.73 -0.12 -27.61
CA ALA A 46 11.32 -0.93 -28.71
C ALA A 46 12.43 -0.19 -29.48
N GLU A 47 12.25 1.12 -29.76
CA GLU A 47 13.29 1.98 -30.35
C GLU A 47 14.53 2.07 -29.48
N LEU A 48 14.37 2.10 -28.16
CA LEU A 48 15.46 2.03 -27.18
C LEU A 48 16.08 0.64 -27.06
N LYS A 49 15.56 -0.35 -27.81
CA LYS A 49 16.03 -1.74 -27.84
C LYS A 49 15.91 -2.46 -26.50
N LEU A 50 14.96 -2.07 -25.65
CA LEU A 50 14.67 -2.78 -24.42
C LEU A 50 14.17 -4.19 -24.72
N GLN A 51 14.66 -5.16 -23.98
CA GLN A 51 14.34 -6.58 -24.15
C GLN A 51 13.39 -7.05 -23.06
N LYS A 52 12.65 -8.12 -23.32
CA LYS A 52 11.80 -8.77 -22.30
C LYS A 52 12.61 -9.03 -21.02
N GLY A 53 12.04 -8.59 -19.88
CA GLY A 53 12.68 -8.69 -18.57
C GLY A 53 13.54 -7.50 -18.18
N ASP A 54 13.82 -6.54 -19.10
CA ASP A 54 14.51 -5.31 -18.73
C ASP A 54 13.64 -4.47 -17.79
N ARG A 55 14.29 -3.75 -16.88
CA ARG A 55 13.62 -2.93 -15.86
C ARG A 55 13.47 -1.51 -16.37
N VAL A 56 12.29 -0.96 -16.10
CA VAL A 56 11.96 0.46 -16.34
C VAL A 56 11.70 1.13 -15.00
N ALA A 57 12.67 1.93 -14.55
CA ALA A 57 12.55 2.69 -13.31
C ALA A 57 11.76 3.98 -13.54
N VAL A 58 10.76 4.25 -12.70
CA VAL A 58 9.84 5.37 -12.89
C VAL A 58 9.68 6.16 -11.60
N GLN A 59 10.25 7.38 -11.55
CA GLN A 59 10.10 8.32 -10.44
C GLN A 59 9.45 9.62 -10.95
N VAL A 60 8.14 9.61 -11.13
CA VAL A 60 7.39 10.73 -11.71
C VAL A 60 6.12 11.03 -10.90
N GLY A 61 5.63 12.25 -11.02
CA GLY A 61 4.34 12.63 -10.49
C GLY A 61 3.20 11.80 -11.10
N LYS A 62 2.15 11.57 -10.30
CA LYS A 62 0.98 10.82 -10.75
C LYS A 62 0.24 11.57 -11.85
N SER A 63 0.20 10.98 -13.05
CA SER A 63 -0.49 11.49 -14.23
C SER A 63 -0.99 10.32 -15.09
N VAL A 64 -1.86 10.60 -16.06
CA VAL A 64 -2.35 9.54 -16.98
C VAL A 64 -1.20 8.97 -17.82
N PRO A 65 -0.25 9.77 -18.36
CA PRO A 65 0.93 9.21 -19.01
C PRO A 65 1.81 8.36 -18.08
N ALA A 66 1.97 8.74 -16.80
CA ALA A 66 2.68 7.91 -15.82
C ALA A 66 2.00 6.54 -15.63
N LEU A 67 0.68 6.50 -15.62
CA LEU A 67 -0.07 5.24 -15.58
C LEU A 67 0.10 4.44 -16.87
N ALA A 68 0.15 5.11 -18.04
CA ALA A 68 0.33 4.45 -19.33
C ALA A 68 1.69 3.74 -19.46
N ILE A 69 2.74 4.20 -18.74
CA ILE A 69 4.02 3.48 -18.66
C ILE A 69 3.84 2.06 -18.11
N TYR A 70 2.98 1.88 -17.09
CA TYR A 70 2.69 0.55 -16.55
C TYR A 70 2.12 -0.39 -17.62
N ALA A 71 1.08 0.04 -18.32
CA ALA A 71 0.50 -0.76 -19.42
C ALA A 71 1.50 -0.99 -20.57
N ALA A 72 2.36 -0.01 -20.86
CA ALA A 72 3.43 -0.13 -21.87
C ALA A 72 4.48 -1.15 -21.44
N CYS A 73 4.89 -1.18 -20.17
CA CYS A 73 5.79 -2.21 -19.64
C CYS A 73 5.17 -3.61 -19.76
N LEU A 74 3.93 -3.78 -19.34
CA LEU A 74 3.25 -5.08 -19.40
C LEU A 74 3.16 -5.60 -20.84
N ARG A 75 2.72 -4.76 -21.79
CA ARG A 75 2.60 -5.19 -23.20
C ARG A 75 3.95 -5.48 -23.87
N SER A 76 5.02 -4.87 -23.40
CA SER A 76 6.38 -5.07 -23.90
C SER A 76 7.15 -6.17 -23.14
N GLY A 77 6.54 -6.80 -22.12
CA GLY A 77 7.20 -7.79 -21.28
C GLY A 77 8.35 -7.22 -20.44
N LEU A 78 8.28 -5.92 -20.13
CA LEU A 78 9.26 -5.21 -19.31
C LEU A 78 8.83 -5.22 -17.85
N VAL A 79 9.80 -5.09 -16.94
CA VAL A 79 9.57 -5.09 -15.49
C VAL A 79 9.48 -3.66 -15.00
N LEU A 80 8.32 -3.24 -14.52
CA LEU A 80 8.14 -1.92 -13.95
C LEU A 80 8.80 -1.83 -12.57
N LEU A 81 9.57 -0.75 -12.36
CA LEU A 81 10.15 -0.38 -11.08
C LEU A 81 9.61 1.00 -10.66
N PRO A 82 8.43 1.08 -10.03
CA PRO A 82 7.86 2.35 -9.60
C PRO A 82 8.54 2.82 -8.32
N LEU A 83 9.08 4.05 -8.35
CA LEU A 83 9.83 4.64 -7.26
C LEU A 83 9.05 5.80 -6.64
N ASN A 84 9.10 5.89 -5.31
CA ASN A 84 8.47 6.97 -4.58
C ASN A 84 9.12 8.32 -4.95
N THR A 85 8.30 9.30 -5.28
CA THR A 85 8.75 10.66 -5.62
C THR A 85 9.45 11.39 -4.48
N GLY A 86 9.30 10.91 -3.25
CA GLY A 86 9.99 11.43 -2.06
C GLY A 86 11.36 10.81 -1.79
N TYR A 87 11.82 9.82 -2.58
CA TYR A 87 13.15 9.26 -2.40
C TYR A 87 14.24 10.27 -2.73
N THR A 88 15.27 10.28 -1.91
CA THR A 88 16.48 11.08 -2.11
C THR A 88 17.35 10.51 -3.23
N VAL A 89 18.25 11.33 -3.80
CA VAL A 89 19.19 10.88 -4.82
C VAL A 89 20.05 9.70 -4.33
N SER A 90 20.45 9.68 -3.06
CA SER A 90 21.22 8.57 -2.48
C SER A 90 20.43 7.26 -2.42
N GLU A 91 19.13 7.31 -2.13
CA GLU A 91 18.27 6.13 -2.16
C GLU A 91 18.05 5.65 -3.60
N LEU A 92 17.87 6.59 -4.53
CA LEU A 92 17.72 6.29 -5.95
C LEU A 92 18.99 5.65 -6.53
N ASP A 93 20.16 6.14 -6.18
CA ASP A 93 21.44 5.54 -6.60
C ASP A 93 21.46 4.05 -6.21
N TYR A 94 21.13 3.73 -4.97
CA TYR A 94 21.04 2.32 -4.53
C TYR A 94 20.07 1.51 -5.40
N PHE A 95 18.85 2.00 -5.64
CA PHE A 95 17.85 1.26 -6.40
C PHE A 95 18.24 1.08 -7.88
N LEU A 96 18.83 2.10 -8.47
CA LEU A 96 19.27 2.05 -9.86
C LEU A 96 20.45 1.11 -10.05
N GLN A 97 21.43 1.13 -9.13
CA GLN A 97 22.58 0.20 -9.18
C GLN A 97 22.17 -1.25 -8.89
N ASP A 98 21.20 -1.49 -8.02
CA ASP A 98 20.73 -2.83 -7.69
C ASP A 98 19.84 -3.42 -8.80
N ALA A 99 18.89 -2.64 -9.33
CA ALA A 99 17.94 -3.10 -10.35
C ALA A 99 18.53 -3.05 -11.78
N GLU A 100 19.54 -2.24 -12.05
CA GLU A 100 20.16 -2.04 -13.38
C GLU A 100 19.07 -1.82 -14.46
N PRO A 101 18.25 -0.76 -14.40
CA PRO A 101 17.20 -0.52 -15.38
C PRO A 101 17.81 -0.12 -16.75
N GLY A 102 17.20 -0.59 -17.83
CA GLY A 102 17.54 -0.13 -19.19
C GLY A 102 16.97 1.27 -19.51
N LEU A 103 15.91 1.66 -18.78
CA LEU A 103 15.28 2.98 -18.90
C LEU A 103 14.97 3.53 -17.52
N VAL A 104 15.28 4.81 -17.31
CA VAL A 104 14.86 5.60 -16.17
C VAL A 104 13.96 6.73 -16.68
N VAL A 105 12.76 6.89 -16.07
CA VAL A 105 11.87 8.01 -16.36
C VAL A 105 11.71 8.82 -15.08
N CYS A 106 12.02 10.12 -15.15
CA CYS A 106 11.99 11.00 -13.98
C CYS A 106 11.32 12.35 -14.28
N ASP A 107 11.01 13.09 -13.21
CA ASP A 107 10.63 14.48 -13.36
C ASP A 107 11.77 15.29 -13.99
N PRO A 108 11.51 16.23 -14.93
CA PRO A 108 12.53 17.08 -15.53
C PRO A 108 13.43 17.79 -14.50
N ALA A 109 12.88 18.18 -13.34
CA ALA A 109 13.64 18.85 -12.28
C ALA A 109 14.69 17.93 -11.62
N GLN A 110 14.58 16.62 -11.78
CA GLN A 110 15.49 15.61 -11.24
C GLN A 110 16.50 15.11 -12.29
N ALA A 111 16.35 15.49 -13.56
CA ALA A 111 17.09 14.89 -14.66
C ALA A 111 18.62 14.96 -14.50
N ASP A 112 19.16 16.14 -14.14
CA ASP A 112 20.61 16.32 -13.97
C ASP A 112 21.16 15.47 -12.82
N ALA A 113 20.44 15.42 -11.69
CA ALA A 113 20.84 14.66 -10.52
C ALA A 113 20.84 13.14 -10.80
N LEU A 114 19.82 12.65 -11.51
CA LEU A 114 19.72 11.24 -11.88
C LEU A 114 20.66 10.85 -13.00
N HIS A 115 20.97 11.78 -13.91
CA HIS A 115 21.99 11.54 -14.95
C HIS A 115 23.37 11.22 -14.34
N ALA A 116 23.71 11.85 -13.21
CA ALA A 116 24.97 11.64 -12.51
C ALA A 116 25.12 10.24 -11.86
N ILE A 117 24.00 9.56 -11.60
CA ILE A 117 23.95 8.22 -10.96
C ILE A 117 23.36 7.15 -11.90
N LEU A 118 23.19 7.49 -13.18
CA LEU A 118 22.58 6.57 -14.15
C LEU A 118 23.50 5.36 -14.38
N PRO A 119 23.01 4.13 -14.32
CA PRO A 119 23.78 2.94 -14.66
C PRO A 119 24.27 2.98 -16.12
N ASP A 120 25.41 2.36 -16.37
CA ASP A 120 25.99 2.26 -17.70
C ASP A 120 25.02 1.64 -18.72
N GLY A 121 24.82 2.30 -19.84
CA GLY A 121 23.91 1.85 -20.90
C GLY A 121 22.45 2.15 -20.69
N ALA A 122 22.05 2.65 -19.53
CA ALA A 122 20.67 3.07 -19.26
C ALA A 122 20.35 4.39 -20.01
N THR A 123 19.11 4.51 -20.46
CA THR A 123 18.58 5.76 -21.04
C THR A 123 17.80 6.53 -19.97
N LEU A 124 17.92 7.86 -19.96
CA LEU A 124 17.11 8.75 -19.13
C LEU A 124 16.11 9.50 -20.01
N LEU A 125 14.82 9.39 -19.69
CA LEU A 125 13.74 10.19 -20.25
C LEU A 125 13.01 10.95 -19.14
N THR A 126 12.31 12.01 -19.52
CA THR A 126 11.57 12.85 -18.55
C THR A 126 10.06 12.79 -18.76
N LEU A 127 9.33 12.95 -17.63
CA LEU A 127 7.87 13.09 -17.62
C LEU A 127 7.49 13.89 -16.37
N ASP A 128 6.87 15.05 -16.54
CA ASP A 128 6.40 15.86 -15.42
C ASP A 128 5.03 15.42 -14.89
N ALA A 129 4.56 16.09 -13.84
CA ALA A 129 3.24 15.81 -13.23
C ALA A 129 2.05 16.18 -14.14
N GLN A 130 2.26 16.99 -15.18
CA GLN A 130 1.28 17.35 -16.20
C GLN A 130 1.28 16.37 -17.37
N GLY A 131 2.25 15.45 -17.40
CA GLY A 131 2.40 14.43 -18.44
C GLY A 131 3.22 14.91 -19.64
N ALA A 132 3.95 16.03 -19.53
CA ALA A 132 4.85 16.52 -20.55
C ALA A 132 6.30 16.09 -20.27
N GLY A 133 7.08 15.88 -21.34
CA GLY A 133 8.49 15.53 -21.22
C GLY A 133 9.01 14.72 -22.41
N SER A 134 10.29 14.40 -22.39
CA SER A 134 10.93 13.73 -23.52
C SER A 134 10.36 12.35 -23.86
N LEU A 135 9.73 11.67 -22.88
CA LEU A 135 9.02 10.41 -23.14
C LEU A 135 7.77 10.64 -23.99
N THR A 136 6.92 11.58 -23.60
CA THR A 136 5.68 11.90 -24.35
C THR A 136 5.96 12.56 -25.68
N ASP A 137 7.01 13.39 -25.79
CA ASP A 137 7.45 13.97 -27.05
C ASP A 137 7.86 12.87 -28.05
N ARG A 138 8.64 11.90 -27.61
CA ARG A 138 8.98 10.73 -28.44
C ARG A 138 7.76 9.87 -28.76
N ALA A 139 6.82 9.71 -27.83
CA ALA A 139 5.62 8.94 -28.04
C ALA A 139 4.56 9.62 -28.95
N ALA A 140 4.77 10.86 -29.37
CA ALA A 140 3.88 11.55 -30.31
C ALA A 140 3.98 11.01 -31.74
N GLU A 141 5.19 10.62 -32.17
CA GLU A 141 5.49 10.17 -33.53
C GLU A 141 5.22 8.67 -33.82
N PRO A 142 5.50 7.70 -32.90
CA PRO A 142 5.32 6.29 -33.16
C PRO A 142 3.89 5.88 -33.50
N ALA A 143 3.79 4.72 -34.21
CA ALA A 143 2.51 4.13 -34.53
C ALA A 143 1.62 3.94 -33.29
N ALA A 144 0.32 4.13 -33.47
CA ALA A 144 -0.68 3.96 -32.41
C ALA A 144 -0.90 2.48 -32.02
N GLU A 145 -0.28 1.55 -32.75
CA GLU A 145 -0.41 0.12 -32.55
C GLU A 145 0.93 -0.50 -32.08
N HIS A 146 0.84 -1.44 -31.19
CA HIS A 146 1.95 -2.27 -30.73
C HIS A 146 1.41 -3.65 -30.37
N THR A 147 1.94 -4.69 -30.96
CA THR A 147 1.54 -6.07 -30.64
C THR A 147 2.12 -6.49 -29.29
N PRO A 148 1.27 -6.87 -28.31
CA PRO A 148 1.78 -7.31 -27.01
C PRO A 148 2.71 -8.52 -27.14
N LEU A 149 3.82 -8.49 -26.38
CA LEU A 149 4.73 -9.60 -26.27
C LEU A 149 4.10 -10.73 -25.46
N SER A 150 4.40 -11.98 -25.82
CA SER A 150 3.96 -13.13 -25.04
C SER A 150 4.66 -13.18 -23.69
N CYS A 151 3.86 -13.18 -22.60
CA CYS A 151 4.32 -13.32 -21.23
C CYS A 151 3.50 -14.39 -20.52
N GLY A 152 4.18 -15.30 -19.82
CA GLY A 152 3.56 -16.33 -19.00
C GLY A 152 3.27 -15.87 -17.58
N PRO A 153 2.66 -16.73 -16.76
CA PRO A 153 2.32 -16.41 -15.36
C PRO A 153 3.53 -16.09 -14.50
N ASP A 154 4.67 -16.76 -14.74
CA ASP A 154 5.91 -16.63 -13.96
C ASP A 154 6.84 -15.50 -14.42
N ASP A 155 6.53 -14.83 -15.53
CA ASP A 155 7.30 -13.67 -15.97
C ASP A 155 7.14 -12.53 -14.95
N LEU A 156 8.22 -11.77 -14.69
CA LEU A 156 8.16 -10.62 -13.80
C LEU A 156 7.39 -9.47 -14.45
N ALA A 157 6.47 -8.89 -13.71
CA ALA A 157 5.73 -7.69 -14.10
C ALA A 157 6.27 -6.43 -13.39
N ALA A 158 6.73 -6.57 -12.14
CA ALA A 158 7.24 -5.45 -11.36
C ALA A 158 8.24 -5.89 -10.29
N ILE A 159 9.09 -4.93 -9.88
CA ILE A 159 9.90 -5.01 -8.68
C ILE A 159 9.54 -3.79 -7.82
N LEU A 160 9.12 -4.01 -6.58
CA LEU A 160 8.85 -2.92 -5.61
C LEU A 160 9.84 -2.98 -4.47
N TYR A 161 10.57 -1.89 -4.25
CA TYR A 161 11.45 -1.79 -3.09
C TYR A 161 10.65 -1.50 -1.83
N THR A 162 10.88 -2.33 -0.81
CA THR A 162 10.29 -2.18 0.52
C THR A 162 11.34 -1.65 1.48
N SER A 163 10.96 -0.74 2.36
CA SER A 163 11.82 -0.33 3.46
C SER A 163 12.01 -1.51 4.41
N GLY A 164 13.13 -2.19 4.27
CA GLY A 164 13.51 -3.28 5.17
C GLY A 164 13.62 -2.79 6.62
N THR A 165 13.30 -3.68 7.54
CA THR A 165 13.32 -3.37 8.98
C THR A 165 14.71 -3.42 9.59
N THR A 166 15.69 -3.98 8.86
CA THR A 166 17.02 -4.36 9.38
C THR A 166 18.16 -4.00 8.42
N GLY A 167 18.00 -3.02 7.52
CA GLY A 167 19.06 -2.69 6.59
C GLY A 167 18.57 -2.04 5.30
N ARG A 168 19.21 -2.36 4.19
CA ARG A 168 18.88 -1.85 2.86
C ARG A 168 17.50 -2.31 2.42
N SER A 169 16.81 -1.48 1.65
CA SER A 169 15.53 -1.82 1.00
C SER A 169 15.67 -3.06 0.12
N LYS A 170 14.63 -3.90 0.10
CA LYS A 170 14.58 -5.16 -0.64
C LYS A 170 13.62 -5.03 -1.82
N GLY A 171 14.02 -5.45 -3.01
CA GLY A 171 13.16 -5.46 -4.20
C GLY A 171 12.27 -6.71 -4.24
N ALA A 172 10.99 -6.58 -3.93
CA ALA A 172 10.03 -7.68 -4.03
C ALA A 172 9.68 -7.94 -5.51
N MET A 173 9.91 -9.16 -5.99
CA MET A 173 9.64 -9.59 -7.37
C MET A 173 8.20 -10.06 -7.52
N LEU A 174 7.39 -9.32 -8.26
CA LEU A 174 5.98 -9.62 -8.53
C LEU A 174 5.82 -10.14 -9.96
N THR A 175 5.25 -11.32 -10.10
CA THR A 175 4.98 -11.94 -11.41
C THR A 175 3.65 -11.46 -12.00
N HIS A 176 3.44 -11.77 -13.27
CA HIS A 176 2.16 -11.54 -13.93
C HIS A 176 1.01 -12.24 -13.19
N ASP A 177 1.22 -13.47 -12.68
CA ASP A 177 0.18 -14.20 -11.95
C ASP A 177 -0.07 -13.64 -10.55
N ASN A 178 0.98 -13.22 -9.85
CA ASN A 178 0.79 -12.59 -8.53
C ASN A 178 -0.17 -11.39 -8.60
N LEU A 179 -0.02 -10.57 -9.66
CA LEU A 179 -0.85 -9.39 -9.85
C LEU A 179 -2.24 -9.72 -10.38
N LEU A 180 -2.35 -10.66 -11.33
CA LEU A 180 -3.62 -11.03 -11.95
C LEU A 180 -4.54 -11.77 -10.97
N SER A 181 -4.02 -12.82 -10.31
CA SER A 181 -4.81 -13.61 -9.35
C SER A 181 -5.38 -12.74 -8.22
N ASN A 182 -4.57 -11.81 -7.71
CA ASN A 182 -5.01 -10.89 -6.67
C ASN A 182 -6.08 -9.90 -7.19
N ALA A 183 -5.88 -9.34 -8.39
CA ALA A 183 -6.87 -8.44 -9.01
C ALA A 183 -8.21 -9.17 -9.26
N GLN A 184 -8.19 -10.42 -9.71
CA GLN A 184 -9.38 -11.25 -9.90
C GLN A 184 -10.11 -11.49 -8.58
N ALA A 185 -9.39 -11.99 -7.56
CA ALA A 185 -9.98 -12.26 -6.25
C ALA A 185 -10.65 -11.01 -5.65
N LEU A 186 -10.01 -9.83 -5.79
CA LEU A 186 -10.53 -8.56 -5.27
C LEU A 186 -11.72 -8.04 -6.10
N ALA A 187 -11.65 -8.14 -7.44
CA ALA A 187 -12.74 -7.70 -8.32
C ALA A 187 -14.01 -8.49 -8.04
N ASP A 188 -13.88 -9.81 -7.90
CA ASP A 188 -14.99 -10.71 -7.59
C ASP A 188 -15.53 -10.46 -6.18
N LEU A 189 -14.65 -10.44 -5.16
CA LEU A 189 -15.06 -10.27 -3.76
C LEU A 189 -15.72 -8.90 -3.52
N TRP A 190 -15.20 -7.83 -4.13
CA TRP A 190 -15.74 -6.48 -4.00
C TRP A 190 -16.80 -6.14 -5.04
N ARG A 191 -17.17 -7.12 -5.89
CA ARG A 191 -18.18 -6.99 -6.95
C ARG A 191 -17.94 -5.81 -7.88
N PHE A 192 -16.70 -5.61 -8.30
CA PHE A 192 -16.37 -4.55 -9.24
C PHE A 192 -16.93 -4.87 -10.63
N SER A 193 -17.41 -3.85 -11.31
CA SER A 193 -18.00 -3.94 -12.65
C SER A 193 -17.75 -2.66 -13.45
N GLU A 194 -18.08 -2.70 -14.74
CA GLU A 194 -18.04 -1.52 -15.64
C GLU A 194 -18.93 -0.35 -15.21
N ARG A 195 -19.85 -0.58 -14.24
CA ARG A 195 -20.72 0.48 -13.70
C ARG A 195 -20.03 1.29 -12.60
N ASP A 196 -18.86 0.87 -12.18
CA ASP A 196 -18.16 1.52 -11.09
C ASP A 196 -17.32 2.69 -11.56
N THR A 197 -17.28 3.69 -10.72
CA THR A 197 -16.36 4.81 -10.82
C THR A 197 -15.58 4.92 -9.52
N LEU A 198 -14.29 4.60 -9.57
CA LEU A 198 -13.39 4.70 -8.44
C LEU A 198 -12.86 6.11 -8.28
N LEU A 199 -13.06 6.75 -7.13
CA LEU A 199 -12.33 7.94 -6.76
C LEU A 199 -10.93 7.53 -6.31
N HIS A 200 -9.93 7.81 -7.17
CA HIS A 200 -8.57 7.32 -7.04
C HIS A 200 -7.59 8.45 -6.71
N ALA A 201 -7.32 8.65 -5.41
CA ALA A 201 -6.37 9.64 -4.91
C ALA A 201 -5.07 9.02 -4.32
N LEU A 202 -4.91 7.71 -4.42
CA LEU A 202 -3.74 6.98 -3.94
C LEU A 202 -2.53 7.17 -4.86
N PRO A 203 -1.28 7.10 -4.35
CA PRO A 203 -0.07 7.13 -5.18
C PRO A 203 0.04 5.86 -6.04
N ILE A 204 0.55 5.99 -7.26
CA ILE A 204 0.73 4.87 -8.20
C ILE A 204 2.14 4.26 -8.18
N PHE A 205 2.97 4.64 -7.24
CA PHE A 205 4.24 3.96 -6.98
C PHE A 205 4.13 2.90 -5.86
N HIS A 206 2.93 2.65 -5.36
CA HIS A 206 2.67 1.71 -4.27
C HIS A 206 1.59 0.71 -4.66
N THR A 207 1.70 -0.52 -4.14
CA THR A 207 0.78 -1.64 -4.39
C THR A 207 -0.69 -1.25 -4.33
N HIS A 208 -1.12 -0.53 -3.28
CA HIS A 208 -2.52 -0.15 -3.10
C HIS A 208 -3.07 0.68 -4.25
N GLY A 209 -2.34 1.73 -4.66
CA GLY A 209 -2.79 2.61 -5.73
C GLY A 209 -2.63 2.01 -7.12
N LEU A 210 -1.53 1.28 -7.37
CA LEU A 210 -1.25 0.73 -8.70
C LEU A 210 -1.83 -0.67 -8.89
N PHE A 211 -1.44 -1.64 -8.08
CA PHE A 211 -1.79 -3.04 -8.36
C PHE A 211 -3.14 -3.46 -7.79
N VAL A 212 -3.65 -2.77 -6.77
CA VAL A 212 -5.01 -3.02 -6.28
C VAL A 212 -6.01 -2.12 -7.01
N ALA A 213 -5.93 -0.81 -6.82
CA ALA A 213 -6.95 0.12 -7.32
C ALA A 213 -7.04 0.13 -8.86
N VAL A 214 -5.90 0.29 -9.56
CA VAL A 214 -5.90 0.33 -11.03
C VAL A 214 -6.21 -1.02 -11.64
N ASN A 215 -5.61 -2.13 -11.15
CA ASN A 215 -5.83 -3.43 -11.76
C ASN A 215 -7.27 -3.91 -11.61
N VAL A 216 -7.90 -3.65 -10.44
CA VAL A 216 -9.32 -3.99 -10.24
C VAL A 216 -10.21 -3.19 -11.20
N CYS A 217 -9.96 -1.88 -11.37
CA CYS A 217 -10.70 -1.06 -12.35
C CYS A 217 -10.46 -1.54 -13.78
N ALA A 218 -9.21 -1.75 -14.17
CA ALA A 218 -8.86 -2.20 -15.51
C ALA A 218 -9.49 -3.57 -15.84
N LEU A 219 -9.39 -4.53 -14.90
CA LEU A 219 -9.98 -5.87 -15.07
C LEU A 219 -11.49 -5.82 -15.25
N SER A 220 -12.17 -4.94 -14.51
CA SER A 220 -13.64 -4.84 -14.49
C SER A 220 -14.22 -3.91 -15.54
N GLY A 221 -13.38 -3.13 -16.26
CA GLY A 221 -13.84 -2.09 -17.17
C GLY A 221 -14.39 -0.85 -16.46
N ALA A 222 -14.10 -0.68 -15.17
CA ALA A 222 -14.54 0.44 -14.37
C ALA A 222 -13.77 1.74 -14.69
N ALA A 223 -14.41 2.89 -14.47
CA ALA A 223 -13.80 4.20 -14.64
C ALA A 223 -13.08 4.67 -13.36
N MET A 224 -12.18 5.63 -13.52
CA MET A 224 -11.50 6.28 -12.39
C MET A 224 -11.61 7.80 -12.47
N LEU A 225 -11.97 8.46 -11.35
CA LEU A 225 -11.68 9.87 -11.09
C LEU A 225 -10.26 9.95 -10.53
N PHE A 226 -9.32 10.32 -11.39
CA PHE A 226 -7.89 10.11 -11.17
C PHE A 226 -7.21 11.38 -10.66
N HIS A 227 -7.21 11.55 -9.34
CA HIS A 227 -6.60 12.70 -8.68
C HIS A 227 -5.09 12.50 -8.49
N PRO A 228 -4.27 13.55 -8.65
CA PRO A 228 -2.82 13.48 -8.38
C PRO A 228 -2.49 13.09 -6.94
N GLY A 229 -3.38 13.42 -6.00
CA GLY A 229 -3.28 13.11 -4.58
C GLY A 229 -4.56 13.51 -3.85
N PHE A 230 -4.61 13.27 -2.53
CA PHE A 230 -5.75 13.61 -1.71
C PHE A 230 -5.75 15.11 -1.38
N LYS A 231 -6.67 15.85 -2.02
CA LYS A 231 -7.02 17.23 -1.69
C LYS A 231 -8.49 17.27 -1.28
N LEU A 232 -8.77 17.58 -0.03
CA LEU A 232 -10.10 17.42 0.58
C LEU A 232 -11.23 18.05 -0.24
N ASP A 233 -11.07 19.31 -0.67
CA ASP A 233 -12.10 20.00 -1.47
C ASP A 233 -12.38 19.26 -2.78
N ALA A 234 -11.35 18.93 -3.53
CA ALA A 234 -11.50 18.22 -4.80
C ALA A 234 -12.10 16.82 -4.63
N ILE A 235 -11.80 16.14 -3.52
CA ILE A 235 -12.41 14.85 -3.20
C ILE A 235 -13.90 15.02 -2.89
N ILE A 236 -14.26 15.97 -2.03
CA ILE A 236 -15.67 16.28 -1.68
C ILE A 236 -16.48 16.62 -2.95
N ASP A 237 -15.93 17.43 -3.84
CA ASP A 237 -16.59 17.85 -5.07
C ASP A 237 -16.83 16.67 -6.04
N ASP A 238 -15.94 15.68 -6.07
CA ASP A 238 -16.04 14.52 -6.96
C ASP A 238 -16.74 13.30 -6.33
N LEU A 239 -16.99 13.25 -5.01
CA LEU A 239 -17.74 12.17 -4.36
C LEU A 239 -19.10 11.90 -5.04
N PRO A 240 -19.90 12.91 -5.47
CA PRO A 240 -21.19 12.65 -6.14
C PRO A 240 -21.10 11.87 -7.46
N ARG A 241 -19.92 11.79 -8.06
CA ARG A 241 -19.64 11.09 -9.33
C ARG A 241 -19.03 9.70 -9.13
N ALA A 242 -18.63 9.37 -7.91
CA ALA A 242 -17.96 8.12 -7.58
C ALA A 242 -18.95 7.09 -7.02
N THR A 243 -18.69 5.80 -7.25
CA THR A 243 -19.39 4.68 -6.59
C THR A 243 -18.53 4.02 -5.53
N VAL A 244 -17.21 4.18 -5.64
CA VAL A 244 -16.21 3.57 -4.76
C VAL A 244 -15.13 4.59 -4.38
N LEU A 245 -14.68 4.55 -3.13
CA LEU A 245 -13.48 5.24 -2.66
C LEU A 245 -12.51 4.23 -2.05
N MET A 246 -11.26 4.19 -2.54
CA MET A 246 -10.17 3.48 -1.89
C MET A 246 -9.21 4.49 -1.25
N GLY A 247 -8.91 4.29 0.02
CA GLY A 247 -8.09 5.23 0.78
C GLY A 247 -7.24 4.59 1.87
N VAL A 248 -6.41 5.40 2.46
CA VAL A 248 -5.72 5.12 3.73
C VAL A 248 -6.53 5.70 4.89
N PRO A 249 -6.34 5.26 6.15
CA PRO A 249 -7.12 5.76 7.28
C PRO A 249 -7.20 7.28 7.38
N THR A 250 -6.11 7.99 7.08
CA THR A 250 -6.08 9.46 7.11
C THR A 250 -7.00 10.14 6.10
N PHE A 251 -7.44 9.46 5.03
CA PHE A 251 -8.45 10.00 4.13
C PHE A 251 -9.81 10.08 4.86
N TYR A 252 -10.15 9.04 5.59
CA TYR A 252 -11.41 8.95 6.33
C TYR A 252 -11.48 9.91 7.51
N THR A 253 -10.38 10.08 8.27
CA THR A 253 -10.33 11.06 9.36
C THR A 253 -10.48 12.49 8.84
N ARG A 254 -9.85 12.82 7.70
CA ARG A 254 -9.99 14.15 7.07
C ARG A 254 -11.39 14.38 6.51
N LEU A 255 -12.03 13.37 5.92
CA LEU A 255 -13.42 13.46 5.46
C LEU A 255 -14.37 13.67 6.64
N LEU A 256 -14.20 12.94 7.74
CA LEU A 256 -15.01 13.07 8.95
C LEU A 256 -14.87 14.44 9.61
N ALA A 257 -13.72 15.10 9.49
CA ALA A 257 -13.49 16.44 10.01
C ALA A 257 -14.22 17.54 9.21
N ASP A 258 -14.69 17.26 7.98
CA ASP A 258 -15.38 18.24 7.14
C ASP A 258 -16.90 18.12 7.26
N ALA A 259 -17.56 19.25 7.54
CA ALA A 259 -19.03 19.29 7.71
C ALA A 259 -19.79 18.98 6.41
N ARG A 260 -19.19 19.16 5.23
CA ARG A 260 -19.78 18.83 3.92
C ARG A 260 -19.89 17.31 3.70
N PHE A 261 -19.09 16.52 4.43
CA PHE A 261 -19.12 15.07 4.32
C PHE A 261 -20.34 14.52 5.09
N THR A 262 -21.47 14.41 4.41
CA THR A 262 -22.76 14.02 4.97
C THR A 262 -23.24 12.68 4.41
N ARG A 263 -24.25 12.09 5.08
CA ARG A 263 -24.93 10.88 4.60
C ARG A 263 -25.48 11.06 3.18
N ASP A 264 -26.14 12.19 2.92
CA ASP A 264 -26.78 12.44 1.63
C ASP A 264 -25.75 12.56 0.51
N LEU A 265 -24.58 13.16 0.79
CA LEU A 265 -23.48 13.28 -0.18
C LEU A 265 -23.00 11.92 -0.71
N VAL A 266 -23.01 10.90 0.13
CA VAL A 266 -22.45 9.57 -0.18
C VAL A 266 -23.48 8.46 -0.23
N ALA A 267 -24.78 8.77 -0.16
CA ALA A 267 -25.85 7.76 -0.10
C ALA A 267 -25.86 6.80 -1.32
N HIS A 268 -25.39 7.25 -2.47
CA HIS A 268 -25.31 6.49 -3.72
C HIS A 268 -24.02 5.63 -3.82
N MET A 269 -23.03 5.91 -2.98
CA MET A 269 -21.79 5.13 -2.99
C MET A 269 -22.05 3.74 -2.41
N ARG A 270 -21.34 2.75 -2.92
CA ARG A 270 -21.53 1.35 -2.51
C ARG A 270 -20.37 0.79 -1.68
N LEU A 271 -19.16 1.38 -1.80
CA LEU A 271 -17.98 0.80 -1.18
C LEU A 271 -16.94 1.86 -0.80
N PHE A 272 -16.47 1.74 0.44
CA PHE A 272 -15.33 2.46 0.99
C PHE A 272 -14.31 1.43 1.47
N VAL A 273 -13.09 1.44 0.92
CA VAL A 273 -12.01 0.49 1.23
C VAL A 273 -10.87 1.20 1.95
N SER A 274 -10.46 0.68 3.10
CA SER A 274 -9.30 1.18 3.84
C SER A 274 -8.18 0.16 3.91
N GLY A 275 -6.93 0.63 3.89
CA GLY A 275 -5.77 -0.19 4.13
C GLY A 275 -4.45 0.57 4.04
N SER A 276 -3.34 -0.16 4.00
CA SER A 276 -1.96 0.32 4.07
C SER A 276 -1.52 0.80 5.46
N ALA A 277 -2.45 1.07 6.36
CA ALA A 277 -2.22 1.35 7.79
C ALA A 277 -3.42 0.84 8.59
N PRO A 278 -3.29 0.61 9.91
CA PRO A 278 -4.41 0.23 10.77
C PRO A 278 -5.48 1.32 10.80
N LEU A 279 -6.75 0.93 10.67
CA LEU A 279 -7.90 1.80 10.87
C LEU A 279 -8.34 1.70 12.33
N LEU A 280 -8.48 2.83 13.01
CA LEU A 280 -8.98 2.85 14.38
C LEU A 280 -10.47 2.45 14.38
N ALA A 281 -10.88 1.64 15.36
CA ALA A 281 -12.27 1.23 15.53
C ALA A 281 -13.21 2.45 15.66
N GLU A 282 -12.79 3.47 16.41
CA GLU A 282 -13.53 4.73 16.54
C GLU A 282 -13.73 5.45 15.20
N THR A 283 -12.72 5.48 14.33
CA THR A 283 -12.86 6.06 12.99
C THR A 283 -13.89 5.27 12.17
N HIS A 284 -13.87 3.94 12.26
CA HIS A 284 -14.84 3.07 11.57
C HIS A 284 -16.28 3.34 12.07
N GLU A 285 -16.48 3.41 13.39
CA GLU A 285 -17.78 3.65 14.03
C GLU A 285 -18.29 5.08 13.75
N ALA A 286 -17.41 6.09 13.84
CA ALA A 286 -17.75 7.48 13.50
C ALA A 286 -18.13 7.62 12.03
N PHE A 287 -17.48 6.87 11.14
CA PHE A 287 -17.79 6.85 9.72
C PHE A 287 -19.18 6.23 9.46
N GLU A 288 -19.49 5.10 10.12
CA GLU A 288 -20.81 4.47 10.02
C GLU A 288 -21.91 5.40 10.58
N ALA A 289 -21.70 6.00 11.73
CA ALA A 289 -22.65 6.93 12.34
C ALA A 289 -22.92 8.15 11.43
N ARG A 290 -21.88 8.70 10.78
CA ARG A 290 -21.99 9.86 9.89
C ARG A 290 -22.64 9.53 8.56
N THR A 291 -22.28 8.41 7.94
CA THR A 291 -22.60 8.10 6.54
C THR A 291 -23.64 6.98 6.36
N GLY A 292 -23.76 6.10 7.33
CA GLY A 292 -24.51 4.83 7.21
C GLY A 292 -23.74 3.72 6.49
N HIS A 293 -22.51 3.98 6.06
CA HIS A 293 -21.63 2.99 5.42
C HIS A 293 -20.61 2.47 6.42
N ARG A 294 -20.28 1.18 6.32
CA ARG A 294 -19.15 0.56 7.00
C ARG A 294 -17.94 0.51 6.06
N ILE A 295 -16.80 0.94 6.55
CA ILE A 295 -15.54 0.84 5.79
C ILE A 295 -15.15 -0.64 5.68
N LEU A 296 -14.76 -1.07 4.47
CA LEU A 296 -14.20 -2.38 4.24
C LEU A 296 -12.67 -2.28 4.47
N GLU A 297 -12.23 -2.73 5.64
CA GLU A 297 -10.80 -2.82 5.96
C GLU A 297 -10.23 -4.10 5.38
N ARG A 298 -9.00 -4.04 4.88
CA ARG A 298 -8.28 -5.15 4.28
C ARG A 298 -6.79 -5.11 4.64
N TYR A 299 -6.12 -6.26 4.55
CA TYR A 299 -4.72 -6.44 4.88
C TYR A 299 -3.93 -7.02 3.73
N GLY A 300 -2.73 -6.51 3.54
CA GLY A 300 -1.74 -6.98 2.60
C GLY A 300 -0.45 -6.18 2.70
N MET A 301 0.53 -6.57 1.93
CA MET A 301 1.86 -5.96 1.90
C MET A 301 2.45 -6.07 0.50
N THR A 302 3.61 -5.45 0.27
CA THR A 302 4.22 -5.43 -1.06
C THR A 302 4.51 -6.83 -1.58
N GLU A 303 4.99 -7.71 -0.72
CA GLU A 303 5.39 -9.09 -1.02
C GLU A 303 4.21 -10.00 -1.39
N THR A 304 2.98 -9.61 -1.05
CA THR A 304 1.82 -10.48 -1.21
C THR A 304 0.60 -9.77 -1.80
N ASN A 305 0.70 -8.51 -2.20
CA ASN A 305 -0.46 -7.67 -2.51
C ASN A 305 -1.51 -7.73 -1.39
N MET A 306 -2.71 -8.26 -1.64
CA MET A 306 -3.75 -8.41 -0.60
C MET A 306 -3.89 -9.86 -0.19
N ASN A 307 -3.99 -10.08 1.12
CA ASN A 307 -4.13 -11.40 1.73
C ASN A 307 -5.52 -11.62 2.31
N VAL A 308 -6.09 -10.57 2.91
CA VAL A 308 -7.30 -10.62 3.74
C VAL A 308 -8.17 -9.42 3.43
N SER A 309 -9.48 -9.61 3.45
CA SER A 309 -10.46 -8.54 3.28
C SER A 309 -11.70 -8.79 4.13
N ASN A 310 -12.27 -7.75 4.74
CA ASN A 310 -13.63 -7.80 5.22
C ASN A 310 -14.58 -8.12 4.05
N PRO A 311 -15.74 -8.76 4.31
CA PRO A 311 -16.65 -9.17 3.25
C PRO A 311 -17.36 -7.95 2.62
N TYR A 312 -17.69 -8.07 1.33
CA TYR A 312 -18.56 -7.10 0.66
C TYR A 312 -19.99 -7.21 1.20
N ASP A 313 -20.51 -8.45 1.24
CA ASP A 313 -21.77 -8.79 1.89
C ASP A 313 -21.50 -9.40 3.26
N GLY A 314 -22.14 -8.92 4.28
CA GLY A 314 -21.96 -9.37 5.65
C GLY A 314 -21.40 -8.31 6.59
N GLU A 315 -20.92 -8.74 7.73
CA GLU A 315 -20.43 -7.83 8.77
C GLU A 315 -19.00 -7.39 8.44
N ARG A 316 -18.80 -6.08 8.28
CA ARG A 316 -17.48 -5.44 8.26
C ARG A 316 -17.16 -5.03 9.70
N ARG A 317 -16.33 -5.82 10.37
CA ARG A 317 -16.08 -5.68 11.80
C ARG A 317 -14.92 -4.76 12.06
N ALA A 318 -15.16 -3.69 12.83
CA ALA A 318 -14.12 -2.76 13.27
C ALA A 318 -12.99 -3.50 14.02
N GLY A 319 -11.73 -3.09 13.81
CA GLY A 319 -10.56 -3.71 14.44
C GLY A 319 -10.15 -5.06 13.84
N THR A 320 -10.83 -5.54 12.79
CA THR A 320 -10.45 -6.74 12.04
C THR A 320 -10.23 -6.43 10.57
N VAL A 321 -9.45 -7.27 9.92
CA VAL A 321 -9.21 -7.17 8.47
C VAL A 321 -10.03 -8.16 7.65
N GLY A 322 -10.89 -8.98 8.31
CA GLY A 322 -11.81 -9.91 7.67
C GLY A 322 -11.25 -11.31 7.51
N PHE A 323 -11.46 -11.91 6.33
CA PHE A 323 -11.14 -13.29 6.02
C PHE A 323 -10.07 -13.38 4.93
N PRO A 324 -9.26 -14.48 4.89
CA PRO A 324 -8.37 -14.74 3.76
C PRO A 324 -9.09 -14.65 2.42
N LEU A 325 -8.42 -14.07 1.42
CA LEU A 325 -8.96 -13.99 0.07
C LEU A 325 -9.09 -15.40 -0.56
N PRO A 326 -9.99 -15.61 -1.52
CA PRO A 326 -10.06 -16.84 -2.27
C PRO A 326 -8.68 -17.21 -2.85
N GLY A 327 -8.25 -18.45 -2.60
CA GLY A 327 -6.94 -18.97 -3.03
C GLY A 327 -5.77 -18.59 -2.12
N VAL A 328 -6.01 -17.87 -1.02
CA VAL A 328 -5.00 -17.56 -0.01
C VAL A 328 -5.20 -18.42 1.22
N ASP A 329 -4.19 -19.22 1.55
CA ASP A 329 -4.10 -19.91 2.83
C ASP A 329 -3.43 -18.96 3.84
N LEU A 330 -4.04 -18.82 5.02
CA LEU A 330 -3.47 -18.04 6.12
C LEU A 330 -3.46 -18.91 7.38
N ARG A 331 -2.37 -18.84 8.14
CA ARG A 331 -2.25 -19.50 9.43
C ARG A 331 -1.53 -18.60 10.43
N ILE A 332 -1.78 -18.88 11.71
CA ILE A 332 -1.07 -18.25 12.82
C ILE A 332 -0.08 -19.28 13.37
N THR A 333 1.19 -18.88 13.50
CA THR A 333 2.25 -19.78 13.96
C THR A 333 3.00 -19.18 15.13
N ASP A 334 3.55 -20.06 15.96
CA ASP A 334 4.51 -19.67 16.99
C ASP A 334 5.77 -19.07 16.33
N PRO A 335 6.16 -17.85 16.69
CA PRO A 335 7.29 -17.17 16.03
C PRO A 335 8.65 -17.86 16.21
N GLN A 336 8.81 -18.73 17.23
CA GLN A 336 10.07 -19.41 17.54
C GLN A 336 10.13 -20.79 16.89
N THR A 337 9.04 -21.55 16.97
CA THR A 337 9.01 -22.95 16.52
C THR A 337 8.42 -23.11 15.11
N GLY A 338 7.63 -22.14 14.63
CA GLY A 338 6.88 -22.25 13.39
C GLY A 338 5.68 -23.20 13.45
N ALA A 339 5.35 -23.73 14.63
CA ALA A 339 4.18 -24.59 14.82
C ALA A 339 2.89 -23.77 14.69
N THR A 340 1.87 -24.34 14.03
CA THR A 340 0.55 -23.68 13.94
C THR A 340 -0.09 -23.61 15.32
N LEU A 341 -0.59 -22.43 15.67
CA LEU A 341 -1.29 -22.16 16.92
C LEU A 341 -2.81 -22.35 16.77
N PRO A 342 -3.52 -22.66 17.86
CA PRO A 342 -4.98 -22.68 17.89
C PRO A 342 -5.60 -21.31 17.58
N ASP A 343 -6.86 -21.31 17.13
CA ASP A 343 -7.64 -20.09 16.97
C ASP A 343 -7.76 -19.35 18.30
N GLY A 344 -7.65 -18.02 18.27
CA GLY A 344 -7.63 -17.15 19.43
C GLY A 344 -6.25 -16.85 19.99
N ASP A 345 -5.23 -17.65 19.67
CA ASP A 345 -3.85 -17.37 20.08
C ASP A 345 -3.19 -16.35 19.17
N ILE A 346 -2.35 -15.49 19.76
CA ILE A 346 -1.57 -14.49 19.01
C ILE A 346 -0.25 -15.12 18.56
N GLY A 347 0.04 -15.01 17.26
CA GLY A 347 1.28 -15.51 16.68
C GLY A 347 1.63 -14.84 15.37
N MET A 348 2.62 -15.38 14.67
CA MET A 348 3.08 -14.92 13.37
C MET A 348 2.05 -15.25 12.30
N ILE A 349 1.67 -14.25 11.51
CA ILE A 349 0.86 -14.46 10.32
C ILE A 349 1.74 -15.01 9.22
N GLU A 350 1.39 -16.18 8.71
CA GLU A 350 1.99 -16.75 7.51
C GLU A 350 0.93 -16.93 6.44
N VAL A 351 1.29 -16.61 5.19
CA VAL A 351 0.36 -16.68 4.05
C VAL A 351 0.96 -17.47 2.90
N ARG A 352 0.10 -18.19 2.17
CA ARG A 352 0.45 -18.90 0.96
C ARG A 352 -0.65 -18.70 -0.06
N GLY A 353 -0.29 -18.47 -1.32
CA GLY A 353 -1.25 -18.30 -2.41
C GLY A 353 -0.59 -17.80 -3.69
N PRO A 354 -1.33 -17.73 -4.78
CA PRO A 354 -0.83 -17.25 -6.07
C PRO A 354 -0.42 -15.77 -6.04
N ASN A 355 -0.88 -15.02 -5.04
CA ASN A 355 -0.55 -13.61 -4.81
C ASN A 355 0.82 -13.41 -4.15
N VAL A 356 1.44 -14.46 -3.59
CA VAL A 356 2.74 -14.38 -2.91
C VAL A 356 3.86 -14.21 -3.93
N PHE A 357 4.72 -13.23 -3.72
CA PHE A 357 5.82 -12.85 -4.59
C PHE A 357 6.80 -14.01 -4.89
N LYS A 358 7.64 -13.83 -5.91
CA LYS A 358 8.64 -14.85 -6.32
C LYS A 358 9.88 -14.84 -5.42
N GLY A 359 10.02 -13.86 -4.54
CA GLY A 359 11.18 -13.64 -3.68
C GLY A 359 11.77 -12.24 -3.86
N TYR A 360 12.90 -12.00 -3.19
CA TYR A 360 13.60 -10.72 -3.26
C TYR A 360 14.66 -10.72 -4.36
N TRP A 361 14.69 -9.64 -5.13
CA TRP A 361 15.63 -9.43 -6.22
C TRP A 361 17.07 -9.52 -5.72
N ARG A 362 17.87 -10.43 -6.31
CA ARG A 362 19.28 -10.68 -5.97
C ARG A 362 19.55 -11.02 -4.49
N MET A 363 18.52 -11.43 -3.75
CA MET A 363 18.64 -11.81 -2.33
C MET A 363 18.05 -13.20 -2.05
N PRO A 364 18.65 -14.28 -2.60
CA PRO A 364 18.09 -15.63 -2.43
C PRO A 364 18.12 -16.12 -0.98
N GLU A 365 19.15 -15.76 -0.20
CA GLU A 365 19.27 -16.14 1.22
C GLU A 365 18.14 -15.46 2.02
N LYS A 366 17.89 -14.17 1.77
CA LYS A 366 16.82 -13.46 2.45
C LYS A 366 15.44 -13.98 2.05
N THR A 367 15.28 -14.41 0.81
CA THR A 367 14.08 -15.09 0.35
C THR A 367 13.86 -16.39 1.10
N ALA A 368 14.89 -17.21 1.26
CA ALA A 368 14.81 -18.49 1.99
C ALA A 368 14.52 -18.31 3.50
N GLU A 369 14.92 -17.17 4.09
CA GLU A 369 14.58 -16.86 5.49
C GLU A 369 13.09 -16.58 5.69
N GLU A 370 12.43 -15.92 4.71
CA GLU A 370 11.05 -15.44 4.85
C GLU A 370 10.03 -16.27 4.05
N LEU A 371 10.46 -17.02 3.02
CA LEU A 371 9.61 -17.90 2.23
C LEU A 371 9.96 -19.37 2.49
N ARG A 372 9.07 -20.08 3.16
CA ARG A 372 9.27 -21.49 3.55
C ARG A 372 9.20 -22.41 2.33
N ASP A 373 9.84 -23.58 2.41
CA ASP A 373 9.83 -24.61 1.35
C ASP A 373 8.42 -25.08 0.97
N ASN A 374 7.45 -25.00 1.90
CA ASN A 374 6.05 -25.34 1.66
C ASN A 374 5.22 -24.17 1.08
N GLY A 375 5.87 -23.07 0.67
CA GLY A 375 5.27 -21.91 0.02
C GLY A 375 4.63 -20.90 0.96
N PHE A 376 4.68 -21.08 2.29
CA PHE A 376 4.23 -20.08 3.22
C PHE A 376 5.26 -18.94 3.37
N PHE A 377 4.81 -17.71 3.22
CA PHE A 377 5.59 -16.50 3.46
C PHE A 377 5.36 -15.99 4.88
N ILE A 378 6.45 -15.71 5.60
CA ILE A 378 6.46 -15.16 6.96
C ILE A 378 6.32 -13.66 6.85
N THR A 379 5.14 -13.10 7.19
CA THR A 379 4.84 -11.68 6.94
C THR A 379 5.57 -10.73 7.87
N GLY A 380 6.06 -11.21 9.00
CA GLY A 380 6.59 -10.38 10.08
C GLY A 380 5.50 -9.62 10.85
N ASP A 381 4.22 -9.81 10.51
CA ASP A 381 3.08 -9.30 11.24
C ASP A 381 2.56 -10.33 12.22
N LEU A 382 2.18 -9.88 13.41
CA LEU A 382 1.52 -10.67 14.44
C LEU A 382 0.01 -10.48 14.36
N GLY A 383 -0.73 -11.55 14.52
CA GLY A 383 -2.19 -11.51 14.49
C GLY A 383 -2.82 -12.71 15.16
N GLN A 384 -4.13 -12.76 15.10
CA GLN A 384 -4.95 -13.86 15.60
C GLN A 384 -6.15 -14.08 14.68
N ILE A 385 -6.73 -15.27 14.74
CA ILE A 385 -8.00 -15.62 14.09
C ILE A 385 -9.00 -15.87 15.22
N ASP A 386 -10.15 -15.18 15.20
CA ASP A 386 -11.18 -15.40 16.21
C ASP A 386 -12.04 -16.64 15.90
N ALA A 387 -12.91 -17.01 16.84
CA ALA A 387 -13.80 -18.16 16.71
C ALA A 387 -14.80 -18.07 15.54
N GLN A 388 -14.97 -16.90 14.94
CA GLN A 388 -15.80 -16.67 13.75
C GLN A 388 -14.94 -16.62 12.46
N GLY A 389 -13.63 -16.76 12.57
CA GLY A 389 -12.68 -16.77 11.45
C GLY A 389 -12.17 -15.38 11.02
N TYR A 390 -12.52 -14.30 11.74
CA TYR A 390 -11.97 -12.98 11.45
C TYR A 390 -10.51 -12.87 11.86
N VAL A 391 -9.70 -12.34 10.97
CA VAL A 391 -8.30 -12.04 11.22
C VAL A 391 -8.17 -10.64 11.82
N ALA A 392 -7.44 -10.53 12.92
CA ALA A 392 -7.06 -9.25 13.53
C ALA A 392 -5.53 -9.11 13.52
N ILE A 393 -5.03 -7.94 13.15
CA ILE A 393 -3.60 -7.61 13.18
C ILE A 393 -3.28 -7.02 14.55
N VAL A 394 -2.37 -7.65 15.28
CA VAL A 394 -1.97 -7.23 16.63
C VAL A 394 -0.74 -6.32 16.59
N GLY A 395 0.12 -6.47 15.58
CA GLY A 395 1.31 -5.63 15.45
C GLY A 395 2.38 -6.22 14.56
N ARG A 396 3.57 -5.64 14.63
CA ARG A 396 4.77 -6.15 13.98
C ARG A 396 5.63 -6.92 14.98
N GLN A 397 6.18 -8.06 14.58
CA GLN A 397 7.13 -8.82 15.42
C GLN A 397 8.30 -7.96 15.88
N LYS A 398 8.84 -7.12 15.00
CA LYS A 398 9.95 -6.20 15.33
C LYS A 398 9.57 -5.07 16.28
N ASP A 399 8.28 -4.79 16.44
CA ASP A 399 7.77 -3.77 17.35
C ASP A 399 7.28 -4.38 18.67
N LEU A 400 7.33 -5.72 18.79
CA LEU A 400 7.09 -6.43 20.03
C LEU A 400 8.09 -5.96 21.07
N ILE A 401 7.61 -5.58 22.25
CA ILE A 401 8.43 -5.12 23.36
C ILE A 401 8.70 -6.31 24.24
N ILE A 402 9.99 -6.58 24.51
CA ILE A 402 10.40 -7.67 25.41
C ILE A 402 10.89 -7.06 26.71
N SER A 403 10.02 -7.02 27.72
CA SER A 403 10.31 -6.42 29.02
C SER A 403 10.28 -7.46 30.13
N GLY A 404 11.40 -7.66 30.81
CA GLY A 404 11.51 -8.66 31.89
C GLY A 404 11.20 -10.09 31.46
N GLY A 405 11.44 -10.44 30.18
CA GLY A 405 11.12 -11.74 29.59
C GLY A 405 9.67 -11.92 29.14
N TYR A 406 8.84 -10.89 29.27
CA TYR A 406 7.45 -10.91 28.79
C TYR A 406 7.30 -10.22 27.43
N ASN A 407 6.51 -10.82 26.56
CA ASN A 407 6.11 -10.24 25.29
C ASN A 407 4.97 -9.22 25.53
N ILE A 408 5.19 -7.97 25.15
CA ILE A 408 4.20 -6.90 25.26
C ILE A 408 3.88 -6.41 23.86
N TYR A 409 2.62 -6.48 23.50
CA TYR A 409 2.12 -6.06 22.19
C TYR A 409 1.72 -4.56 22.23
N PRO A 410 2.44 -3.67 21.54
CA PRO A 410 2.15 -2.23 21.56
C PRO A 410 0.68 -1.90 21.30
N LYS A 411 0.05 -2.61 20.35
CA LYS A 411 -1.33 -2.34 19.94
C LYS A 411 -2.34 -2.55 21.08
N GLU A 412 -2.09 -3.45 22.00
CA GLU A 412 -2.95 -3.69 23.16
C GLU A 412 -3.05 -2.43 24.05
N ILE A 413 -1.93 -1.74 24.22
CA ILE A 413 -1.85 -0.50 25.02
C ILE A 413 -2.37 0.68 24.20
N GLU A 414 -2.03 0.74 22.90
CA GLU A 414 -2.52 1.78 21.98
C GLU A 414 -4.04 1.81 21.92
N VAL A 415 -4.71 0.65 21.85
CA VAL A 415 -6.18 0.58 21.82
C VAL A 415 -6.80 1.17 23.09
N LEU A 416 -6.21 0.95 24.25
CA LEU A 416 -6.71 1.52 25.51
C LEU A 416 -6.48 3.03 25.56
N LEU A 417 -5.32 3.51 25.11
CA LEU A 417 -5.02 4.95 25.05
C LEU A 417 -5.93 5.65 24.04
N ASP A 418 -6.07 5.07 22.84
CA ASP A 418 -6.88 5.64 21.76
C ASP A 418 -8.38 5.70 22.11
N SER A 419 -8.86 4.86 23.04
CA SER A 419 -10.25 4.90 23.54
C SER A 419 -10.54 6.05 24.51
N LEU A 420 -9.51 6.78 24.96
CA LEU A 420 -9.68 7.90 25.88
C LEU A 420 -10.08 9.19 25.13
N PRO A 421 -11.12 9.93 25.57
CA PRO A 421 -11.63 11.09 24.83
C PRO A 421 -10.61 12.22 24.61
N GLU A 422 -9.58 12.27 25.44
CA GLU A 422 -8.50 13.27 25.35
C GLU A 422 -7.40 12.89 24.36
N VAL A 423 -7.43 11.66 23.84
CA VAL A 423 -6.41 11.11 22.94
C VAL A 423 -6.95 11.07 21.52
N ASN A 424 -6.22 11.63 20.57
CA ASN A 424 -6.53 11.53 19.15
C ASN A 424 -5.92 10.26 18.54
N GLU A 425 -4.68 9.97 18.92
CA GLU A 425 -3.96 8.76 18.50
C GLU A 425 -2.76 8.53 19.42
N SER A 426 -2.28 7.27 19.46
CA SER A 426 -1.10 6.92 20.24
C SER A 426 -0.16 5.97 19.48
N ALA A 427 1.08 5.92 19.93
CA ALA A 427 2.07 4.93 19.48
C ALA A 427 2.89 4.45 20.68
N VAL A 428 2.95 3.14 20.88
CA VAL A 428 3.68 2.51 21.98
C VAL A 428 4.95 1.86 21.43
N ILE A 429 6.08 2.09 22.14
CA ILE A 429 7.41 1.64 21.76
C ILE A 429 8.16 1.01 22.94
N GLY A 430 9.06 0.10 22.64
CA GLY A 430 10.10 -0.35 23.57
C GLY A 430 11.34 0.54 23.42
N VAL A 431 11.92 0.95 24.54
CA VAL A 431 13.22 1.61 24.58
C VAL A 431 14.17 0.82 25.50
N PRO A 432 15.48 0.83 25.26
CA PRO A 432 16.44 0.08 26.10
C PRO A 432 16.30 0.41 27.58
N ASP A 433 16.32 -0.63 28.42
CA ASP A 433 16.25 -0.56 29.88
C ASP A 433 17.25 -1.52 30.50
N ALA A 434 18.01 -1.05 31.49
CA ALA A 434 19.10 -1.81 32.07
C ALA A 434 18.63 -3.04 32.87
N ASP A 435 17.45 -2.99 33.48
CA ASP A 435 16.95 -4.04 34.38
C ASP A 435 16.02 -5.03 33.66
N PHE A 436 15.24 -4.52 32.69
CA PHE A 436 14.17 -5.29 32.03
C PHE A 436 14.45 -5.59 30.55
N GLY A 437 15.60 -5.12 30.01
CA GLY A 437 15.92 -5.19 28.58
C GLY A 437 15.24 -4.08 27.80
N GLU A 438 13.92 -3.97 27.86
CA GLU A 438 13.15 -2.87 27.30
C GLU A 438 12.15 -2.31 28.33
N ALA A 439 11.92 -1.00 28.27
CA ALA A 439 10.84 -0.31 28.96
C ALA A 439 9.77 0.12 27.96
N VAL A 440 8.52 0.03 28.37
CA VAL A 440 7.37 0.48 27.56
C VAL A 440 7.25 2.00 27.69
N LEU A 441 7.21 2.71 26.56
CA LEU A 441 6.88 4.14 26.48
C LEU A 441 5.72 4.36 25.50
N ALA A 442 4.91 5.37 25.74
CA ALA A 442 3.85 5.79 24.83
C ALA A 442 4.06 7.23 24.36
N ALA A 443 3.84 7.50 23.08
CA ALA A 443 3.68 8.83 22.51
C ALA A 443 2.19 9.04 22.22
N VAL A 444 1.64 10.17 22.68
CA VAL A 444 0.19 10.48 22.58
C VAL A 444 0.01 11.82 21.90
N VAL A 445 -0.83 11.85 20.87
CA VAL A 445 -1.32 13.08 20.23
C VAL A 445 -2.64 13.46 20.90
N PRO A 446 -2.78 14.66 21.48
CA PRO A 446 -4.04 15.08 22.09
C PRO A 446 -5.19 15.22 21.11
N ALA A 447 -6.39 14.93 21.55
CA ALA A 447 -7.60 15.28 20.81
C ALA A 447 -7.74 16.81 20.68
N PRO A 448 -8.33 17.34 19.60
CA PRO A 448 -8.45 18.79 19.42
C PRO A 448 -9.09 19.50 20.60
N GLY A 449 -8.41 20.53 21.11
CA GLY A 449 -8.90 21.32 22.25
C GLY A 449 -8.69 20.70 23.63
N THR A 450 -7.96 19.59 23.71
CA THR A 450 -7.63 18.94 25.00
C THR A 450 -6.16 19.16 25.36
N THR A 451 -5.85 19.01 26.65
CA THR A 451 -4.48 19.07 27.20
C THR A 451 -4.36 17.93 28.23
N PRO A 452 -4.18 16.68 27.76
CA PRO A 452 -4.15 15.53 28.66
C PRO A 452 -2.92 15.57 29.59
N ASP A 453 -3.13 15.19 30.84
CA ASP A 453 -2.06 14.94 31.79
C ASP A 453 -1.57 13.48 31.62
N PRO A 454 -0.27 13.26 31.33
CA PRO A 454 0.31 11.93 31.15
C PRO A 454 0.04 10.95 32.29
N GLU A 455 0.11 11.41 33.57
CA GLU A 455 -0.15 10.54 34.71
C GLU A 455 -1.65 10.18 34.83
N ALA A 456 -2.53 11.12 34.54
CA ALA A 456 -3.96 10.83 34.52
C ALA A 456 -4.34 9.81 33.44
N LEU A 457 -3.71 9.87 32.25
CA LEU A 457 -3.89 8.85 31.22
C LEU A 457 -3.38 7.49 31.68
N LEU A 458 -2.20 7.42 32.31
CA LEU A 458 -1.64 6.18 32.86
C LEU A 458 -2.58 5.57 33.91
N ASP A 459 -3.09 6.38 34.84
CA ASP A 459 -3.97 5.90 35.91
C ASP A 459 -5.27 5.28 35.36
N ARG A 460 -5.76 5.78 34.22
CA ARG A 460 -6.97 5.25 33.58
C ARG A 460 -6.74 3.92 32.88
N ILE A 461 -5.60 3.69 32.28
CA ILE A 461 -5.31 2.43 31.55
C ILE A 461 -4.71 1.33 32.45
N ARG A 462 -4.08 1.69 33.57
CA ARG A 462 -3.45 0.72 34.51
C ARG A 462 -4.40 -0.38 34.97
N PRO A 463 -5.66 -0.13 35.35
CA PRO A 463 -6.57 -1.19 35.77
C PRO A 463 -6.87 -2.25 34.72
N GLU A 464 -6.76 -1.89 33.43
CA GLU A 464 -7.09 -2.76 32.29
C GLU A 464 -5.86 -3.57 31.81
N LEU A 465 -4.67 -3.32 32.39
CA LEU A 465 -3.42 -3.91 31.95
C LEU A 465 -2.72 -4.66 33.10
N ALA A 466 -2.12 -5.80 32.76
CA ALA A 466 -1.18 -6.44 33.67
C ALA A 466 0.01 -5.51 33.97
N ARG A 467 0.51 -5.50 35.21
CA ARG A 467 1.54 -4.55 35.69
C ARG A 467 2.79 -4.46 34.80
N PHE A 468 3.22 -5.57 34.21
CA PHE A 468 4.39 -5.60 33.34
C PHE A 468 4.19 -4.91 31.99
N LYS A 469 2.92 -4.66 31.59
CA LYS A 469 2.55 -3.93 30.37
C LYS A 469 2.44 -2.42 30.57
N HIS A 470 2.47 -1.94 31.81
CA HIS A 470 2.26 -0.52 32.08
C HIS A 470 3.37 0.32 31.45
N PRO A 471 3.03 1.36 30.64
CA PRO A 471 4.00 2.32 30.18
C PRO A 471 4.70 2.99 31.37
N ARG A 472 6.01 3.14 31.30
CA ARG A 472 6.78 3.90 32.31
C ARG A 472 6.57 5.40 32.19
N ALA A 473 6.30 5.87 30.97
CA ALA A 473 5.98 7.26 30.71
C ALA A 473 5.08 7.39 29.47
N ILE A 474 4.26 8.43 29.46
CA ILE A 474 3.56 8.94 28.30
C ILE A 474 4.17 10.28 27.92
N HIS A 475 4.53 10.44 26.65
CA HIS A 475 5.01 11.68 26.08
C HIS A 475 3.92 12.30 25.20
N ILE A 476 3.52 13.54 25.51
CA ILE A 476 2.61 14.29 24.66
C ILE A 476 3.39 14.85 23.48
N VAL A 477 2.92 14.59 22.26
CA VAL A 477 3.53 15.06 21.01
C VAL A 477 2.49 15.76 20.15
N GLU A 478 2.92 16.68 19.30
CA GLU A 478 2.01 17.39 18.38
C GLU A 478 1.49 16.48 17.28
N GLU A 479 2.37 15.58 16.76
CA GLU A 479 2.04 14.60 15.73
C GLU A 479 2.93 13.36 15.84
N LEU A 480 2.45 12.22 15.35
CA LEU A 480 3.27 11.02 15.18
C LEU A 480 4.04 11.08 13.85
N PRO A 481 5.35 10.75 13.84
CA PRO A 481 6.13 10.70 12.60
C PRO A 481 5.57 9.63 11.66
N ARG A 482 5.31 10.02 10.40
CA ARG A 482 4.72 9.14 9.38
C ARG A 482 5.54 9.12 8.12
N ASN A 483 5.50 8.00 7.41
CA ASN A 483 6.01 7.92 6.06
C ASN A 483 4.96 8.47 5.05
N THR A 484 5.34 8.52 3.77
CA THR A 484 4.47 9.01 2.67
C THR A 484 3.16 8.23 2.51
N MET A 485 3.06 7.03 3.08
CA MET A 485 1.85 6.20 3.10
C MET A 485 1.01 6.38 4.37
N GLY A 486 1.34 7.37 5.21
CA GLY A 486 0.65 7.64 6.47
C GLY A 486 0.96 6.66 7.60
N LYS A 487 1.93 5.76 7.42
CA LYS A 487 2.30 4.75 8.43
C LYS A 487 3.22 5.35 9.49
N VAL A 488 2.88 5.16 10.77
CA VAL A 488 3.68 5.63 11.90
C VAL A 488 5.08 5.00 11.88
N GLN A 489 6.10 5.82 12.02
CA GLN A 489 7.51 5.45 12.05
C GLN A 489 8.01 5.29 13.48
N LYS A 490 7.72 4.14 14.11
CA LYS A 490 8.13 3.84 15.50
C LYS A 490 9.66 3.88 15.74
N ASN A 491 10.44 3.63 14.70
CA ASN A 491 11.89 3.77 14.76
C ASN A 491 12.34 5.21 15.05
N ILE A 492 11.65 6.22 14.52
CA ILE A 492 11.91 7.63 14.79
C ILE A 492 11.54 7.94 16.25
N LEU A 493 10.39 7.45 16.72
CA LEU A 493 9.99 7.62 18.11
C LEU A 493 11.01 6.98 19.08
N ARG A 494 11.51 5.78 18.78
CA ARG A 494 12.57 5.13 19.57
C ARG A 494 13.82 5.99 19.62
N GLN A 495 14.28 6.53 18.48
CA GLN A 495 15.45 7.43 18.44
C GLN A 495 15.24 8.70 19.26
N THR A 496 14.02 9.24 19.25
CA THR A 496 13.68 10.49 19.98
C THR A 496 13.63 10.28 21.48
N PHE A 497 13.06 9.15 21.92
CA PHE A 497 12.80 8.91 23.36
C PHE A 497 13.77 7.94 24.03
N THR A 498 14.71 7.33 23.30
CA THR A 498 15.78 6.55 23.92
C THR A 498 16.74 7.52 24.67
N PRO A 499 16.97 7.31 25.97
CA PRO A 499 17.95 8.12 26.70
C PRO A 499 19.32 8.06 26.02
N LYS A 500 19.92 9.21 25.75
CA LYS A 500 21.30 9.24 25.25
C LYS A 500 22.22 8.69 26.35
N PRO A 501 23.17 7.81 26.01
CA PRO A 501 24.16 7.39 27.00
C PRO A 501 24.88 8.62 27.57
N ALA A 502 24.98 8.66 28.90
CA ALA A 502 25.64 9.75 29.66
C ALA A 502 27.15 9.82 29.35
#